data_a0506311ae4264e7fc3ed3483f44b8fa
#
_entry.id   a0506311ae4264e7fc3ed3483f44b8fa
#
_cell.length_a   1.000
_cell.length_b   1.000
_cell.length_c   1.000
_cell.angle_alpha   90.00
_cell.angle_beta   90.00
_cell.angle_gamma   90.00
#
_symmetry.space_group_name_H-M   'P 1'
#
loop_
_entity.id
_entity.type
_entity.pdbx_description
1 polymer ?
#
loop_
_entity_poly.entity_id
_entity_poly.type
_entity_poly.pdbx_seq_one_letter_code
_entity_poly.pdbx_strand_id
1 'polypeptide(L)'
;MNFKVISRNVGKALLVNALFMFLSILVSIYDGFDEGFAPLCISFLVVLIVGSFPFIFVRDVPDTKLKEGYLIIILAWLLSFFFGMLPYVLYGGEFTIINAWFESVSGYTTTGSTILSDIESLPRSLLFWRSSTHYIGGLGVVVFLLLILPDSAPFKVRLSNLEISSMSRTGYRYKAGKTVEVMLSVYIGLTLVEFLLLWAAGMSLFDA
;
A
#
# COMPACT_ATOMS: atom_id res chain seq x y z
N MET A 1 -6.22 -24.37 5.23
CA MET A 1 -5.68 -23.00 5.25
C MET A 1 -4.16 -23.11 5.15
N ASN A 2 -3.55 -22.52 4.15
CA ASN A 2 -2.11 -22.65 3.92
C ASN A 2 -1.37 -21.37 4.35
N PHE A 3 -0.72 -21.43 5.51
CA PHE A 3 0.04 -20.31 6.06
C PHE A 3 1.21 -19.85 5.18
N LYS A 4 1.76 -20.75 4.33
CA LYS A 4 2.81 -20.40 3.37
C LYS A 4 2.34 -19.39 2.33
N VAL A 5 1.11 -19.59 1.80
CA VAL A 5 0.48 -18.66 0.84
C VAL A 5 0.23 -17.32 1.51
N ILE A 6 -0.31 -17.34 2.73
CA ILE A 6 -0.68 -16.13 3.47
C ILE A 6 0.55 -15.29 3.77
N SER A 7 1.58 -15.90 4.42
CA SER A 7 2.79 -15.17 4.82
C SER A 7 3.51 -14.54 3.62
N ARG A 8 3.61 -15.26 2.49
CA ARG A 8 4.30 -14.75 1.30
C ARG A 8 3.58 -13.58 0.65
N ASN A 9 2.24 -13.60 0.60
CA ASN A 9 1.47 -12.49 0.03
C ASN A 9 1.41 -11.27 0.98
N VAL A 10 1.31 -11.50 2.28
CA VAL A 10 1.45 -10.43 3.28
C VAL A 10 2.85 -9.83 3.23
N GLY A 11 3.90 -10.65 3.09
CA GLY A 11 5.26 -10.18 2.89
C GLY A 11 5.41 -9.23 1.69
N LYS A 12 4.72 -9.52 0.56
CA LYS A 12 4.70 -8.58 -0.59
C LYS A 12 4.13 -7.22 -0.22
N ALA A 13 3.02 -7.19 0.53
CA ALA A 13 2.43 -5.93 0.97
C ALA A 13 3.40 -5.13 1.86
N LEU A 14 4.09 -5.81 2.78
CA LEU A 14 5.11 -5.16 3.62
C LEU A 14 6.32 -4.67 2.81
N LEU A 15 6.74 -5.38 1.77
CA LEU A 15 7.80 -4.92 0.88
C LEU A 15 7.41 -3.67 0.08
N VAL A 16 6.12 -3.51 -0.27
CA VAL A 16 5.63 -2.25 -0.85
C VAL A 16 5.77 -1.11 0.16
N ASN A 17 5.39 -1.32 1.42
CA ASN A 17 5.59 -0.32 2.48
C ASN A 17 7.08 0.02 2.65
N ALA A 18 7.97 -0.99 2.67
CA ALA A 18 9.41 -0.77 2.72
C ALA A 18 9.92 0.06 1.53
N LEU A 19 9.41 -0.18 0.33
CA LEU A 19 9.77 0.63 -0.85
C LEU A 19 9.43 2.11 -0.66
N PHE A 20 8.23 2.43 -0.17
CA PHE A 20 7.84 3.82 0.06
C PHE A 20 8.57 4.45 1.25
N MET A 21 8.90 3.69 2.30
CA MET A 21 9.81 4.16 3.36
C MET A 21 11.20 4.48 2.79
N PHE A 22 11.72 3.64 1.90
CA PHE A 22 12.98 3.91 1.22
C PHE A 22 12.93 5.20 0.38
N LEU A 23 11.84 5.43 -0.35
CA LEU A 23 11.65 6.69 -1.09
C LEU A 23 11.59 7.90 -0.13
N SER A 24 10.95 7.76 1.03
CA SER A 24 10.94 8.80 2.08
C SER A 24 12.34 9.08 2.62
N ILE A 25 13.19 8.07 2.76
CA ILE A 25 14.61 8.23 3.14
C ILE A 25 15.37 9.03 2.07
N LEU A 26 15.10 8.81 0.78
CA LEU A 26 15.72 9.58 -0.29
C LEU A 26 15.32 11.07 -0.21
N VAL A 27 14.06 11.37 0.15
CA VAL A 27 13.62 12.75 0.40
C VAL A 27 14.42 13.35 1.57
N SER A 28 14.59 12.63 2.68
CA SER A 28 15.39 13.08 3.80
C SER A 28 16.86 13.38 3.43
N ILE A 29 17.45 12.52 2.59
CA ILE A 29 18.83 12.73 2.10
C ILE A 29 18.90 14.00 1.24
N TYR A 30 17.90 14.22 0.38
CA TYR A 30 17.83 15.42 -0.45
C TYR A 30 17.71 16.71 0.37
N ASP A 31 16.96 16.69 1.48
CA ASP A 31 16.81 17.81 2.42
C ASP A 31 17.95 17.93 3.44
N GLY A 32 19.06 17.19 3.28
CA GLY A 32 20.23 17.29 4.14
C GLY A 32 20.15 16.52 5.45
N PHE A 33 19.46 15.37 5.44
CA PHE A 33 19.27 14.48 6.59
C PHE A 33 18.39 15.11 7.68
N ASP A 34 17.12 15.35 7.35
CA ASP A 34 16.15 15.88 8.30
C ASP A 34 15.91 14.91 9.50
N GLU A 35 15.19 15.37 10.52
CA GLU A 35 14.94 14.60 11.75
C GLU A 35 14.15 13.29 11.52
N GLY A 36 13.51 13.13 10.36
CA GLY A 36 12.82 11.89 9.95
C GLY A 36 13.76 10.79 9.46
N PHE A 37 15.04 11.10 9.18
CA PHE A 37 15.99 10.14 8.60
C PHE A 37 16.16 8.88 9.45
N ALA A 38 16.55 9.02 10.71
CA ALA A 38 16.80 7.88 11.58
C ALA A 38 15.54 7.04 11.87
N PRO A 39 14.37 7.65 12.21
CA PRO A 39 13.10 6.95 12.33
C PRO A 39 12.73 6.13 11.08
N LEU A 40 12.87 6.72 9.90
CA LEU A 40 12.54 6.04 8.64
C LEU A 40 13.52 4.91 8.33
N CYS A 41 14.83 5.09 8.55
CA CYS A 41 15.83 4.05 8.33
C CYS A 41 15.58 2.82 9.22
N ILE A 42 15.33 3.03 10.50
CA ILE A 42 15.05 1.94 11.44
C ILE A 42 13.75 1.21 11.02
N SER A 43 12.70 1.96 10.75
CA SER A 43 11.41 1.41 10.30
C SER A 43 11.55 0.62 9.00
N PHE A 44 12.25 1.17 8.03
CA PHE A 44 12.55 0.52 6.75
C PHE A 44 13.25 -0.83 6.96
N LEU A 45 14.31 -0.88 7.77
CA LEU A 45 15.05 -2.11 8.03
C LEU A 45 14.18 -3.17 8.70
N VAL A 46 13.38 -2.78 9.70
CA VAL A 46 12.45 -3.69 10.37
C VAL A 46 11.44 -4.26 9.39
N VAL A 47 10.80 -3.40 8.58
CA VAL A 47 9.77 -3.81 7.61
C VAL A 47 10.38 -4.65 6.49
N LEU A 48 11.58 -4.31 6.03
CA LEU A 48 12.31 -5.06 5.02
C LEU A 48 12.63 -6.48 5.50
N ILE A 49 13.15 -6.62 6.73
CA ILE A 49 13.47 -7.93 7.32
C ILE A 49 12.21 -8.77 7.45
N VAL A 50 11.15 -8.23 8.05
CA VAL A 50 9.89 -8.96 8.27
C VAL A 50 9.21 -9.31 6.96
N GLY A 51 9.17 -8.38 6.00
CA GLY A 51 8.58 -8.59 4.68
C GLY A 51 9.35 -9.60 3.82
N SER A 52 10.68 -9.63 3.95
CA SER A 52 11.53 -10.56 3.19
C SER A 52 11.58 -11.97 3.77
N PHE A 53 11.32 -12.13 5.06
CA PHE A 53 11.39 -13.41 5.76
C PHE A 53 10.61 -14.55 5.07
N PRO A 54 9.35 -14.38 4.63
CA PRO A 54 8.62 -15.43 3.96
C PRO A 54 9.23 -15.86 2.62
N PHE A 55 9.99 -15.00 1.95
CA PHE A 55 10.60 -15.33 0.67
C PHE A 55 11.84 -16.21 0.82
N ILE A 56 12.53 -16.10 1.95
CA ILE A 56 13.71 -16.91 2.27
C ILE A 56 13.29 -18.32 2.69
N PHE A 57 12.26 -18.42 3.54
CA PHE A 57 11.88 -19.68 4.19
C PHE A 57 10.74 -20.45 3.48
N VAL A 58 9.99 -19.82 2.60
CA VAL A 58 8.83 -20.41 1.92
C VAL A 58 9.09 -20.50 0.41
N ARG A 59 9.54 -21.65 -0.07
CA ARG A 59 9.87 -21.85 -1.51
C ARG A 59 8.66 -22.23 -2.36
N ASP A 60 7.86 -23.20 -1.93
CA ASP A 60 6.74 -23.71 -2.70
C ASP A 60 5.41 -23.16 -2.19
N VAL A 61 4.72 -22.39 -3.02
CA VAL A 61 3.46 -21.75 -2.70
C VAL A 61 2.39 -22.18 -3.69
N PRO A 62 1.40 -22.97 -3.25
CA PRO A 62 0.28 -23.34 -4.09
C PRO A 62 -0.63 -22.13 -4.41
N ASP A 63 -1.57 -22.34 -5.31
CA ASP A 63 -2.56 -21.34 -5.68
C ASP A 63 -3.39 -20.88 -4.46
N THR A 64 -3.66 -19.58 -4.40
CA THR A 64 -4.43 -18.96 -3.32
C THR A 64 -5.91 -19.34 -3.41
N LYS A 65 -6.47 -19.87 -2.33
CA LYS A 65 -7.92 -20.12 -2.21
C LYS A 65 -8.64 -18.85 -1.72
N LEU A 66 -9.94 -18.75 -2.01
CA LEU A 66 -10.76 -17.58 -1.66
C LEU A 66 -10.68 -17.21 -0.15
N LYS A 67 -10.79 -18.22 0.73
CA LYS A 67 -10.68 -18.02 2.20
C LYS A 67 -9.31 -17.48 2.62
N GLU A 68 -8.25 -17.90 1.93
CA GLU A 68 -6.89 -17.42 2.16
C GLU A 68 -6.73 -15.97 1.67
N GLY A 69 -7.39 -15.63 0.54
CA GLY A 69 -7.43 -14.28 0.02
C GLY A 69 -7.98 -13.27 1.03
N TYR A 70 -9.12 -13.55 1.64
CA TYR A 70 -9.68 -12.67 2.69
C TYR A 70 -8.74 -12.48 3.87
N LEU A 71 -8.09 -13.55 4.33
CA LEU A 71 -7.18 -13.46 5.46
C LEU A 71 -5.90 -12.69 5.10
N ILE A 72 -5.38 -12.87 3.86
CA ILE A 72 -4.25 -12.08 3.35
C ILE A 72 -4.58 -10.59 3.39
N ILE A 73 -5.76 -10.21 2.93
CA ILE A 73 -6.22 -8.83 2.92
C ILE A 73 -6.23 -8.25 4.34
N ILE A 74 -6.93 -8.90 5.27
CA ILE A 74 -7.05 -8.43 6.65
C ILE A 74 -5.67 -8.29 7.29
N LEU A 75 -4.82 -9.30 7.16
CA LEU A 75 -3.49 -9.28 7.75
C LEU A 75 -2.57 -8.25 7.08
N ALA A 76 -2.64 -8.09 5.76
CA ALA A 76 -1.87 -7.08 5.05
C ALA A 76 -2.22 -5.66 5.55
N TRP A 77 -3.50 -5.36 5.75
CA TRP A 77 -3.95 -4.07 6.29
C TRP A 77 -3.49 -3.87 7.74
N LEU A 78 -3.79 -4.82 8.62
CA LEU A 78 -3.43 -4.70 10.04
C LEU A 78 -1.92 -4.56 10.23
N LEU A 79 -1.12 -5.33 9.49
CA LEU A 79 0.33 -5.24 9.57
C LEU A 79 0.87 -3.97 8.90
N SER A 80 0.25 -3.48 7.82
CA SER A 80 0.60 -2.18 7.25
C SER A 80 0.33 -1.05 8.23
N PHE A 81 -0.79 -1.06 8.95
CA PHE A 81 -1.05 -0.08 10.01
C PHE A 81 0.00 -0.15 11.12
N PHE A 82 0.30 -1.37 11.58
CA PHE A 82 1.26 -1.60 12.67
C PHE A 82 2.68 -1.17 12.29
N PHE A 83 3.16 -1.57 11.14
CA PHE A 83 4.49 -1.19 10.69
C PHE A 83 4.55 0.24 10.16
N GLY A 84 3.46 0.74 9.59
CA GLY A 84 3.35 2.11 9.10
C GLY A 84 3.38 3.18 10.18
N MET A 85 3.03 2.84 11.43
CA MET A 85 3.15 3.77 12.55
C MET A 85 4.59 3.92 13.08
N LEU A 86 5.50 2.98 12.76
CA LEU A 86 6.85 2.96 13.33
C LEU A 86 7.62 4.26 13.10
N PRO A 87 7.64 4.88 11.89
CA PRO A 87 8.33 6.14 11.68
C PRO A 87 7.84 7.23 12.62
N TYR A 88 6.55 7.30 12.88
CA TYR A 88 5.96 8.29 13.79
C TYR A 88 6.32 8.04 15.25
N VAL A 89 6.19 6.79 15.71
CA VAL A 89 6.57 6.42 17.09
C VAL A 89 8.04 6.73 17.35
N LEU A 90 8.92 6.42 16.41
CA LEU A 90 10.36 6.64 16.55
C LEU A 90 10.75 8.11 16.44
N TYR A 91 9.97 8.91 15.71
CA TYR A 91 10.15 10.36 15.65
C TYR A 91 9.77 11.01 17.00
N GLY A 92 8.71 10.54 17.64
CA GLY A 92 8.29 11.03 18.96
C GLY A 92 7.46 12.32 18.90
N GLY A 93 7.71 13.24 19.85
CA GLY A 93 6.93 14.47 19.96
C GLY A 93 5.45 14.20 20.27
N GLU A 94 4.53 14.70 19.44
CA GLU A 94 3.08 14.49 19.59
C GLU A 94 2.66 13.05 19.26
N PHE A 95 3.54 12.24 18.66
CA PHE A 95 3.26 10.86 18.27
C PHE A 95 3.46 9.86 19.41
N THR A 96 2.57 9.88 20.39
CA THR A 96 2.42 8.73 21.28
C THR A 96 2.07 7.47 20.49
N ILE A 97 2.19 6.29 21.06
CA ILE A 97 1.83 5.02 20.38
C ILE A 97 0.39 5.08 19.83
N ILE A 98 -0.55 5.65 20.58
CA ILE A 98 -1.96 5.76 20.16
C ILE A 98 -2.11 6.76 19.01
N ASN A 99 -1.44 7.90 19.10
CA ASN A 99 -1.46 8.94 18.07
C ASN A 99 -0.82 8.45 16.77
N ALA A 100 0.32 7.79 16.86
CA ALA A 100 1.01 7.20 15.71
C ALA A 100 0.17 6.08 15.04
N TRP A 101 -0.52 5.27 15.84
CA TRP A 101 -1.48 4.30 15.32
C TRP A 101 -2.62 4.99 14.59
N PHE A 102 -3.19 6.05 15.16
CA PHE A 102 -4.27 6.82 14.54
C PHE A 102 -3.82 7.41 13.19
N GLU A 103 -2.64 8.08 13.13
CA GLU A 103 -2.10 8.64 11.88
C GLU A 103 -1.87 7.56 10.83
N SER A 104 -1.32 6.41 11.22
CA SER A 104 -1.08 5.31 10.31
C SER A 104 -2.40 4.75 9.76
N VAL A 105 -3.38 4.47 10.61
CA VAL A 105 -4.71 3.98 10.18
C VAL A 105 -5.39 5.00 9.30
N SER A 106 -5.39 6.28 9.68
CA SER A 106 -5.98 7.37 8.91
C SER A 106 -5.36 7.49 7.51
N GLY A 107 -4.04 7.35 7.41
CA GLY A 107 -3.33 7.35 6.14
C GLY A 107 -3.77 6.20 5.24
N TYR A 108 -3.58 4.98 5.68
CA TYR A 108 -3.91 3.80 4.87
C TYR A 108 -5.40 3.66 4.54
N THR A 109 -6.29 4.11 5.41
CA THR A 109 -7.74 4.13 5.09
C THR A 109 -8.17 5.32 4.24
N THR A 110 -7.21 6.18 3.84
CA THR A 110 -7.46 7.40 3.07
C THR A 110 -8.44 8.36 3.73
N THR A 111 -8.58 8.30 5.06
CA THR A 111 -9.46 9.17 5.82
C THR A 111 -8.93 10.61 5.89
N GLY A 112 -7.60 10.77 6.00
CA GLY A 112 -6.95 12.08 6.01
C GLY A 112 -7.04 12.86 7.32
N SER A 113 -7.74 12.33 8.33
CA SER A 113 -7.78 12.94 9.66
C SER A 113 -6.42 12.87 10.35
N THR A 114 -6.07 13.91 11.11
CA THR A 114 -4.78 14.01 11.80
C THR A 114 -4.96 14.44 13.26
N ILE A 115 -4.01 14.04 14.09
CA ILE A 115 -3.89 14.53 15.47
C ILE A 115 -3.04 15.80 15.54
N LEU A 116 -2.32 16.13 14.48
CA LEU A 116 -1.41 17.25 14.45
C LEU A 116 -2.17 18.56 14.31
N SER A 117 -1.78 19.55 15.09
CA SER A 117 -2.27 20.92 14.98
C SER A 117 -1.67 21.66 13.78
N ASP A 118 -0.42 21.35 13.46
CA ASP A 118 0.33 21.88 12.33
C ASP A 118 1.07 20.74 11.60
N ILE A 119 0.55 20.38 10.42
CA ILE A 119 1.09 19.29 9.61
C ILE A 119 2.40 19.70 8.93
N GLU A 120 2.50 20.98 8.52
CA GLU A 120 3.64 21.51 7.76
C GLU A 120 4.91 21.64 8.63
N SER A 121 4.77 21.59 9.95
CA SER A 121 5.91 21.55 10.88
C SER A 121 6.69 20.25 10.87
N LEU A 122 6.13 19.19 10.27
CA LEU A 122 6.83 17.91 10.14
C LEU A 122 8.00 17.99 9.13
N PRO A 123 9.07 17.19 9.36
CA PRO A 123 10.10 17.00 8.36
C PRO A 123 9.52 16.51 7.02
N ARG A 124 10.04 17.00 5.91
CA ARG A 124 9.55 16.65 4.57
C ARG A 124 9.54 15.15 4.30
N SER A 125 10.52 14.45 4.83
CA SER A 125 10.56 12.98 4.71
C SER A 125 9.38 12.29 5.38
N LEU A 126 8.92 12.78 6.53
CA LEU A 126 7.72 12.27 7.21
C LEU A 126 6.42 12.72 6.54
N LEU A 127 6.38 13.94 5.97
CA LEU A 127 5.26 14.38 5.12
C LEU A 127 5.12 13.49 3.89
N PHE A 128 6.24 13.15 3.24
CA PHE A 128 6.25 12.24 2.11
C PHE A 128 5.80 10.83 2.53
N TRP A 129 6.25 10.34 3.69
CA TRP A 129 5.77 9.06 4.23
C TRP A 129 4.26 9.10 4.48
N ARG A 130 3.75 10.17 5.09
CA ARG A 130 2.32 10.37 5.33
C ARG A 130 1.51 10.32 4.03
N SER A 131 1.92 11.06 3.02
CA SER A 131 1.30 11.03 1.68
C SER A 131 1.40 9.66 1.04
N SER A 132 2.53 8.97 1.21
CA SER A 132 2.74 7.59 0.72
C SER A 132 1.75 6.60 1.33
N THR A 133 1.41 6.72 2.62
CA THR A 133 0.41 5.85 3.25
C THR A 133 -0.98 6.03 2.63
N HIS A 134 -1.39 7.25 2.29
CA HIS A 134 -2.64 7.51 1.56
C HIS A 134 -2.59 6.92 0.14
N TYR A 135 -1.47 7.07 -0.54
CA TYR A 135 -1.28 6.53 -1.90
C TYR A 135 -1.36 5.00 -1.92
N ILE A 136 -0.66 4.34 -0.99
CA ILE A 136 -0.70 2.87 -0.83
C ILE A 136 -2.11 2.42 -0.47
N GLY A 137 -2.78 3.14 0.44
CA GLY A 137 -4.15 2.84 0.87
C GLY A 137 -5.15 2.94 -0.28
N GLY A 138 -5.10 4.00 -1.07
CA GLY A 138 -5.96 4.19 -2.24
C GLY A 138 -5.77 3.07 -3.28
N LEU A 139 -4.53 2.71 -3.61
CA LEU A 139 -4.22 1.56 -4.45
C LEU A 139 -4.70 0.24 -3.83
N GLY A 140 -4.50 0.08 -2.54
CA GLY A 140 -4.87 -1.12 -1.78
C GLY A 140 -6.36 -1.42 -1.90
N VAL A 141 -7.23 -0.42 -1.71
CA VAL A 141 -8.69 -0.59 -1.84
C VAL A 141 -9.07 -1.09 -3.23
N VAL A 142 -8.48 -0.53 -4.29
CA VAL A 142 -8.75 -0.94 -5.68
C VAL A 142 -8.34 -2.39 -5.91
N VAL A 143 -7.12 -2.76 -5.49
CA VAL A 143 -6.61 -4.14 -5.61
C VAL A 143 -7.46 -5.11 -4.77
N PHE A 144 -7.90 -4.69 -3.57
CA PHE A 144 -8.76 -5.51 -2.72
C PHE A 144 -10.13 -5.75 -3.31
N LEU A 145 -10.77 -4.72 -3.86
CA LEU A 145 -12.07 -4.88 -4.52
C LEU A 145 -11.99 -5.89 -5.67
N LEU A 146 -10.89 -5.90 -6.42
CA LEU A 146 -10.68 -6.85 -7.51
C LEU A 146 -10.41 -8.28 -7.03
N LEU A 147 -9.73 -8.44 -5.87
CA LEU A 147 -9.45 -9.76 -5.28
C LEU A 147 -10.66 -10.33 -4.53
N ILE A 148 -11.50 -9.46 -3.94
CA ILE A 148 -12.70 -9.85 -3.18
C ILE A 148 -13.88 -10.12 -4.09
N LEU A 149 -13.98 -9.45 -5.25
CA LEU A 149 -15.04 -9.74 -6.21
C LEU A 149 -14.85 -11.17 -6.73
N PRO A 150 -15.61 -12.16 -6.18
CA PRO A 150 -15.40 -13.55 -6.59
C PRO A 150 -15.70 -13.68 -8.06
N ASP A 151 -14.96 -14.58 -8.69
CA ASP A 151 -15.23 -15.05 -10.05
C ASP A 151 -16.66 -15.62 -10.22
N SER A 152 -17.30 -15.88 -9.10
CA SER A 152 -18.64 -16.46 -8.96
C SER A 152 -19.72 -15.45 -8.57
N ALA A 153 -19.57 -14.15 -8.82
CA ALA A 153 -20.69 -13.24 -8.65
C ALA A 153 -21.81 -13.64 -9.63
N PRO A 154 -22.96 -14.15 -9.15
CA PRO A 154 -24.02 -14.70 -10.02
C PRO A 154 -24.57 -13.70 -11.03
N PHE A 155 -24.32 -12.42 -10.82
CA PHE A 155 -24.71 -11.34 -11.72
C PHE A 155 -23.82 -11.27 -12.99
N LYS A 156 -22.47 -11.44 -12.84
CA LYS A 156 -21.55 -11.48 -14.01
C LYS A 156 -21.64 -12.79 -14.78
N VAL A 157 -21.89 -13.91 -14.09
CA VAL A 157 -22.08 -15.23 -14.71
C VAL A 157 -23.38 -15.26 -15.54
N ARG A 158 -24.45 -14.60 -15.11
CA ARG A 158 -25.68 -14.51 -15.92
C ARG A 158 -25.54 -13.66 -17.18
N LEU A 159 -24.80 -12.53 -17.14
CA LEU A 159 -24.54 -11.75 -18.36
C LEU A 159 -23.55 -12.46 -19.30
N SER A 160 -22.54 -13.15 -18.77
CA SER A 160 -21.55 -13.87 -19.57
C SER A 160 -22.09 -15.17 -20.17
N ASN A 161 -22.99 -15.86 -19.46
CA ASN A 161 -23.63 -17.09 -19.97
C ASN A 161 -24.65 -16.86 -21.09
N LEU A 162 -25.06 -15.61 -21.32
CA LEU A 162 -25.91 -15.24 -22.46
C LEU A 162 -25.11 -15.04 -23.75
N GLU A 163 -23.80 -14.89 -23.70
CA GLU A 163 -23.00 -14.53 -24.87
C GLU A 163 -21.77 -15.42 -25.17
N ILE A 164 -21.30 -16.36 -24.30
CA ILE A 164 -20.02 -17.04 -24.55
C ILE A 164 -20.06 -18.52 -24.20
N SER A 165 -19.86 -19.34 -25.25
CA SER A 165 -19.63 -20.79 -25.18
C SER A 165 -18.35 -21.17 -24.38
N SER A 166 -18.35 -22.39 -23.88
CA SER A 166 -17.46 -23.16 -23.01
C SER A 166 -15.92 -23.03 -23.08
N MET A 167 -15.35 -22.07 -23.80
CA MET A 167 -13.91 -21.94 -24.05
C MET A 167 -13.18 -20.94 -23.12
N SER A 168 -13.84 -20.42 -22.09
CA SER A 168 -13.41 -19.20 -21.40
C SER A 168 -12.91 -19.35 -19.95
N ARG A 169 -12.68 -20.58 -19.43
CA ARG A 169 -12.18 -20.70 -18.03
C ARG A 169 -10.71 -20.29 -17.84
N THR A 170 -9.88 -20.41 -18.84
CA THR A 170 -8.48 -19.96 -18.85
C THR A 170 -8.33 -18.43 -19.06
N GLY A 171 -9.30 -17.80 -19.72
CA GLY A 171 -9.26 -16.37 -20.03
C GLY A 171 -9.55 -15.42 -18.85
N TYR A 172 -10.14 -15.92 -17.77
CA TYR A 172 -10.57 -15.06 -16.66
C TYR A 172 -9.41 -14.62 -15.75
N ARG A 173 -8.49 -15.53 -15.42
CA ARG A 173 -7.29 -15.22 -14.62
C ARG A 173 -6.41 -14.18 -15.34
N TYR A 174 -6.34 -14.27 -16.65
CA TYR A 174 -5.69 -13.28 -17.51
C TYR A 174 -6.43 -11.93 -17.49
N LYS A 175 -7.77 -11.94 -17.50
CA LYS A 175 -8.58 -10.72 -17.45
C LYS A 175 -8.47 -9.97 -16.11
N ALA A 176 -8.43 -10.66 -14.97
CA ALA A 176 -8.27 -10.03 -13.66
C ALA A 176 -6.91 -9.36 -13.52
N GLY A 177 -5.82 -10.03 -13.90
CA GLY A 177 -4.48 -9.44 -13.94
C GLY A 177 -4.39 -8.22 -14.85
N LYS A 178 -5.02 -8.28 -16.04
CA LYS A 178 -5.07 -7.15 -16.97
C LYS A 178 -5.88 -5.97 -16.42
N THR A 179 -6.96 -6.24 -15.68
CA THR A 179 -7.76 -5.21 -15.03
C THR A 179 -6.94 -4.47 -13.96
N VAL A 180 -6.18 -5.20 -13.14
CA VAL A 180 -5.27 -4.60 -12.15
C VAL A 180 -4.22 -3.74 -12.84
N GLU A 181 -3.59 -4.24 -13.89
CA GLU A 181 -2.58 -3.50 -14.67
C GLU A 181 -3.15 -2.20 -15.25
N VAL A 182 -4.34 -2.24 -15.84
CA VAL A 182 -5.02 -1.04 -16.37
C VAL A 182 -5.35 -0.06 -15.26
N MET A 183 -5.89 -0.52 -14.13
CA MET A 183 -6.21 0.35 -13.00
C MET A 183 -4.97 1.01 -12.40
N LEU A 184 -3.88 0.25 -12.24
CA LEU A 184 -2.60 0.80 -11.80
C LEU A 184 -2.06 1.85 -12.79
N SER A 185 -2.14 1.56 -14.09
CA SER A 185 -1.69 2.50 -15.12
C SER A 185 -2.50 3.79 -15.12
N VAL A 186 -3.82 3.71 -14.96
CA VAL A 186 -4.71 4.87 -14.84
C VAL A 186 -4.40 5.67 -13.59
N TYR A 187 -4.23 4.98 -12.44
CA TYR A 187 -3.92 5.65 -11.17
C TYR A 187 -2.60 6.41 -11.24
N ILE A 188 -1.53 5.77 -11.74
CA ILE A 188 -0.23 6.41 -11.94
C ILE A 188 -0.34 7.55 -12.98
N GLY A 189 -1.07 7.32 -14.07
CA GLY A 189 -1.27 8.33 -15.11
C GLY A 189 -1.97 9.59 -14.57
N LEU A 190 -3.02 9.42 -13.78
CA LEU A 190 -3.72 10.53 -13.12
C LEU A 190 -2.81 11.28 -12.15
N THR A 191 -2.02 10.56 -11.34
CA THR A 191 -1.04 11.17 -10.43
C THR A 191 -0.02 12.02 -11.19
N LEU A 192 0.50 11.52 -12.32
CA LEU A 192 1.45 12.29 -13.14
C LEU A 192 0.81 13.53 -13.77
N VAL A 193 -0.42 13.43 -14.25
CA VAL A 193 -1.16 14.57 -14.80
C VAL A 193 -1.42 15.61 -13.70
N GLU A 194 -1.88 15.20 -12.51
CA GLU A 194 -2.11 16.08 -11.37
C GLU A 194 -0.82 16.77 -10.95
N PHE A 195 0.27 16.04 -10.77
CA PHE A 195 1.59 16.58 -10.48
C PHE A 195 2.00 17.67 -11.47
N LEU A 196 1.89 17.39 -12.79
CA LEU A 196 2.27 18.35 -13.83
C LEU A 196 1.40 19.60 -13.80
N LEU A 197 0.10 19.45 -13.55
CA LEU A 197 -0.84 20.59 -13.48
C LEU A 197 -0.56 21.48 -12.26
N LEU A 198 -0.31 20.88 -11.08
CA LEU A 198 0.01 21.61 -9.85
C LEU A 198 1.35 22.33 -9.97
N TRP A 199 2.36 21.65 -10.50
CA TRP A 199 3.66 22.27 -10.77
C TRP A 199 3.56 23.42 -11.78
N ALA A 200 2.81 23.26 -12.87
CA ALA A 200 2.55 24.32 -13.84
C ALA A 200 1.74 25.49 -13.25
N ALA A 201 0.90 25.22 -12.24
CA ALA A 201 0.18 26.25 -11.49
C ALA A 201 1.06 27.01 -10.48
N GLY A 202 2.35 26.67 -10.35
CA GLY A 202 3.32 27.39 -9.52
C GLY A 202 3.58 26.77 -8.13
N MET A 203 3.10 25.56 -7.87
CA MET A 203 3.48 24.84 -6.65
C MET A 203 4.96 24.44 -6.66
N SER A 204 5.57 24.31 -5.49
CA SER A 204 6.91 23.77 -5.41
C SER A 204 6.93 22.31 -5.90
N LEU A 205 8.09 21.82 -6.35
CA LEU A 205 8.23 20.45 -6.86
C LEU A 205 7.90 19.41 -5.79
N PHE A 206 8.12 19.71 -4.52
CA PHE A 206 7.80 18.84 -3.41
C PHE A 206 6.30 18.82 -3.11
N ASP A 207 5.64 20.00 -3.13
CA ASP A 207 4.23 20.12 -2.78
C ASP A 207 3.31 19.63 -3.92
N ALA A 208 3.76 19.72 -5.19
CA ALA A 208 3.08 19.18 -6.37
C ALA A 208 3.17 17.66 -6.44
#